data_d5d7b1505cc87a1af0a01d279b954a99
#
_entry.id   d5d7b1505cc87a1af0a01d279b954a99
#
_cell.length_a   1.000
_cell.length_b   1.000
_cell.length_c   1.000
_cell.angle_alpha   90.00
_cell.angle_beta   90.00
_cell.angle_gamma   90.00
#
_symmetry.space_group_name_H-M   'P 1'
#
loop_
_entity.id
_entity.type
_entity.pdbx_description
1 polymer ?
#
loop_
_entity_poly.entity_id
_entity_poly.type
_entity_poly.pdbx_seq_one_letter_code
_entity_poly.pdbx_strand_id
1 'polypeptide(L)'
;MRSVSFPVSAIVLLAALGIASASVGAQTRAQTRTPAVDIQRAAADDSSLRVIISVARRTLWVVTGPSDTLLKAPVAVGSQRSLAYGGHRWTFKTPRGINTVLSKEEHPVWVPPDWHFVEVARQRRLSIVWLHGDTTVGLSNGSSVVMHDLRVQLETGGSVRDFGGSEIVVNGTMFVPPVGSPNRRFEGQLGEYRLLLGDGVGIHGTPDARSVGHAVTHGCMRLHDDDLAWVYDHISIGTRVYIY
;
A
#
# COMPACT_ATOMS: atom_id res chain seq x y z
N MET A 1 21.22 -11.25 -87.37
CA MET A 1 20.67 -9.89 -87.54
C MET A 1 20.52 -9.26 -86.25
N ARG A 2 21.12 -8.12 -86.06
CA ARG A 2 21.28 -7.36 -84.83
C ARG A 2 19.98 -6.63 -84.51
N SER A 3 19.55 -6.62 -83.23
CA SER A 3 18.67 -5.58 -82.70
C SER A 3 19.12 -5.18 -81.36
N VAL A 4 19.43 -3.92 -81.23
CA VAL A 4 19.88 -3.22 -80.02
C VAL A 4 18.67 -2.59 -79.36
N SER A 5 18.44 -2.84 -78.05
CA SER A 5 17.44 -2.13 -77.31
C SER A 5 18.10 -1.46 -76.13
N PHE A 6 17.90 -0.13 -75.94
CA PHE A 6 18.39 0.72 -74.91
C PHE A 6 17.48 0.62 -73.67
N PRO A 7 18.03 0.77 -72.42
CA PRO A 7 17.25 0.73 -71.21
C PRO A 7 16.64 2.09 -70.92
N VAL A 8 15.37 2.07 -70.50
CA VAL A 8 14.66 3.21 -69.95
C VAL A 8 14.92 3.23 -68.44
N SER A 9 15.65 4.23 -67.99
CA SER A 9 15.87 4.50 -66.53
C SER A 9 14.59 5.04 -65.93
N ALA A 10 13.94 4.27 -65.06
CA ALA A 10 12.87 4.74 -64.20
C ALA A 10 13.47 5.30 -62.91
N ILE A 11 13.34 6.60 -62.73
CA ILE A 11 13.68 7.28 -61.48
C ILE A 11 12.55 7.00 -60.47
N VAL A 12 12.83 6.18 -59.47
CA VAL A 12 11.93 5.96 -58.34
C VAL A 12 12.22 7.04 -57.29
N LEU A 13 11.31 7.99 -57.16
CA LEU A 13 11.32 8.97 -56.06
C LEU A 13 10.86 8.26 -54.78
N LEU A 14 11.77 7.93 -53.86
CA LEU A 14 11.43 7.49 -52.52
C LEU A 14 10.99 8.71 -51.71
N ALA A 15 9.69 8.85 -51.47
CA ALA A 15 9.17 9.73 -50.44
C ALA A 15 9.38 9.06 -49.09
N ALA A 16 10.35 9.58 -48.33
CA ALA A 16 10.54 9.20 -46.92
C ALA A 16 9.42 9.82 -46.08
N LEU A 17 8.40 9.03 -45.74
CA LEU A 17 7.47 9.39 -44.67
C LEU A 17 8.22 9.27 -43.34
N GLY A 18 8.61 10.41 -42.78
CA GLY A 18 9.08 10.53 -41.41
C GLY A 18 7.94 10.24 -40.42
N ILE A 19 7.91 9.03 -39.86
CA ILE A 19 7.06 8.72 -38.71
C ILE A 19 7.69 9.40 -37.53
N ALA A 20 7.17 10.56 -37.15
CA ALA A 20 7.50 11.19 -35.87
C ALA A 20 6.91 10.33 -34.74
N SER A 21 7.74 9.49 -34.12
CA SER A 21 7.42 8.80 -32.89
C SER A 21 7.28 9.84 -31.79
N ALA A 22 6.05 10.25 -31.49
CA ALA A 22 5.76 11.00 -30.28
C ALA A 22 5.98 10.08 -29.09
N SER A 23 7.15 10.19 -28.46
CA SER A 23 7.40 9.64 -27.13
C SER A 23 6.46 10.36 -26.15
N VAL A 24 5.38 9.68 -25.77
CA VAL A 24 4.56 10.06 -24.61
C VAL A 24 5.45 9.89 -23.38
N GLY A 25 6.20 10.91 -23.05
CA GLY A 25 6.90 11.00 -21.78
C GLY A 25 5.86 10.98 -20.68
N ALA A 26 5.79 9.89 -19.94
CA ALA A 26 5.11 9.85 -18.67
C ALA A 26 5.75 10.91 -17.77
N GLN A 27 5.17 12.10 -17.72
CA GLN A 27 5.53 13.12 -16.75
C GLN A 27 5.10 12.58 -15.38
N THR A 28 6.02 11.92 -14.71
CA THR A 28 5.93 11.67 -13.27
C THR A 28 5.85 13.05 -12.63
N ARG A 29 4.63 13.45 -12.25
CA ARG A 29 4.37 14.71 -11.56
C ARG A 29 5.14 14.62 -10.25
N ALA A 30 6.31 15.23 -10.20
CA ALA A 30 7.06 15.41 -8.97
C ALA A 30 6.14 16.16 -8.01
N GLN A 31 5.58 15.45 -7.04
CA GLN A 31 4.83 16.06 -5.95
C GLN A 31 5.83 16.92 -5.18
N THR A 32 5.79 18.22 -5.42
CA THR A 32 6.54 19.20 -4.63
C THR A 32 6.05 19.08 -3.20
N ARG A 33 6.88 18.54 -2.33
CA ARG A 33 6.55 18.34 -0.91
C ARG A 33 6.37 19.71 -0.28
N THR A 34 5.13 20.04 0.04
CA THR A 34 4.82 21.27 0.77
C THR A 34 5.55 21.24 2.13
N PRO A 35 6.32 22.28 2.49
CA PRO A 35 6.97 22.35 3.79
C PRO A 35 5.98 22.20 4.95
N ALA A 36 6.42 21.62 6.06
CA ALA A 36 5.56 21.38 7.23
C ALA A 36 4.94 22.67 7.78
N VAL A 37 5.65 23.79 7.69
CA VAL A 37 5.16 25.11 8.10
C VAL A 37 3.98 25.58 7.25
N ASP A 38 4.02 25.33 5.94
CA ASP A 38 2.93 25.70 5.03
C ASP A 38 1.69 24.85 5.27
N ILE A 39 1.86 23.57 5.60
CA ILE A 39 0.73 22.68 5.97
C ILE A 39 0.10 23.14 7.27
N GLN A 40 0.89 23.52 8.27
CA GLN A 40 0.39 24.03 9.55
C GLN A 40 -0.39 25.35 9.36
N ARG A 41 0.13 26.26 8.54
CA ARG A 41 -0.56 27.51 8.21
C ARG A 41 -1.89 27.24 7.49
N ALA A 42 -1.88 26.39 6.46
CA ALA A 42 -3.09 26.02 5.75
C ALA A 42 -4.14 25.36 6.67
N ALA A 43 -3.70 24.57 7.66
CA ALA A 43 -4.60 24.01 8.67
C ALA A 43 -5.16 25.07 9.63
N ALA A 44 -4.38 26.11 9.96
CA ALA A 44 -4.84 27.20 10.82
C ALA A 44 -5.80 28.16 10.10
N ASP A 45 -5.60 28.37 8.81
CA ASP A 45 -6.44 29.23 7.97
C ASP A 45 -7.77 28.55 7.56
N ASP A 46 -7.86 27.22 7.67
CA ASP A 46 -9.08 26.47 7.39
C ASP A 46 -10.01 26.49 8.62
N SER A 47 -11.20 27.10 8.48
CA SER A 47 -12.22 27.15 9.55
C SER A 47 -13.22 25.99 9.49
N SER A 48 -13.16 25.13 8.48
CA SER A 48 -14.03 23.96 8.36
C SER A 48 -13.65 22.88 9.38
N LEU A 49 -14.54 21.88 9.53
CA LEU A 49 -14.21 20.67 10.27
C LEU A 49 -13.05 19.96 9.55
N ARG A 50 -11.97 19.69 10.28
CA ARG A 50 -10.72 19.14 9.75
C ARG A 50 -10.01 18.25 10.75
N VAL A 51 -9.19 17.35 10.21
CA VAL A 51 -8.28 16.53 11.01
C VAL A 51 -6.86 17.08 10.86
N ILE A 52 -6.15 17.23 11.96
CA ILE A 52 -4.76 17.69 12.01
C ILE A 52 -3.91 16.61 12.67
N ILE A 53 -2.82 16.19 12.02
CA ILE A 53 -1.92 15.15 12.55
C ILE A 53 -0.49 15.69 12.57
N SER A 54 0.07 15.79 13.78
CA SER A 54 1.50 16.07 13.94
C SER A 54 2.27 14.76 14.06
N VAL A 55 3.05 14.43 13.03
CA VAL A 55 3.92 13.24 13.04
C VAL A 55 4.97 13.34 14.16
N ALA A 56 5.50 14.53 14.40
CA ALA A 56 6.52 14.75 15.44
C ALA A 56 5.96 14.59 16.85
N ARG A 57 4.75 15.12 17.09
CA ARG A 57 4.07 15.04 18.40
C ARG A 57 3.31 13.73 18.57
N ARG A 58 3.11 12.96 17.50
CA ARG A 58 2.29 11.75 17.49
C ARG A 58 0.91 11.99 18.09
N THR A 59 0.29 13.07 17.64
CA THR A 59 -1.01 13.52 18.13
C THR A 59 -1.90 13.88 16.95
N LEU A 60 -3.16 13.45 17.05
CA LEU A 60 -4.26 13.81 16.16
C LEU A 60 -5.17 14.80 16.88
N TRP A 61 -5.64 15.80 16.16
CA TRP A 61 -6.71 16.70 16.60
C TRP A 61 -7.80 16.72 15.54
N VAL A 62 -9.05 16.76 16.00
CA VAL A 62 -10.19 17.17 15.18
C VAL A 62 -10.57 18.57 15.64
N VAL A 63 -10.62 19.49 14.67
CA VAL A 63 -10.79 20.92 14.94
C VAL A 63 -11.86 21.47 14.03
N THR A 64 -12.69 22.40 14.55
CA THR A 64 -13.65 23.19 13.79
C THR A 64 -13.49 24.67 14.10
N GLY A 65 -14.05 25.53 13.27
CA GLY A 65 -13.85 26.97 13.44
C GLY A 65 -12.37 27.38 13.45
N PRO A 66 -12.00 28.50 14.04
CA PRO A 66 -10.61 28.95 14.10
C PRO A 66 -9.70 28.00 14.91
N SER A 67 -10.20 27.46 16.04
CA SER A 67 -9.38 26.68 16.98
C SER A 67 -10.13 25.74 17.91
N ASP A 68 -11.44 25.52 17.70
CA ASP A 68 -12.25 24.70 18.60
C ASP A 68 -11.89 23.23 18.43
N THR A 69 -11.20 22.68 19.42
CA THR A 69 -10.75 21.28 19.42
C THR A 69 -11.87 20.38 19.94
N LEU A 70 -12.38 19.52 19.08
CA LEU A 70 -13.44 18.55 19.38
C LEU A 70 -12.85 17.23 19.93
N LEU A 71 -11.69 16.83 19.41
CA LEU A 71 -10.97 15.64 19.85
C LEU A 71 -9.46 15.91 19.83
N LYS A 72 -8.76 15.36 20.83
CA LYS A 72 -7.30 15.26 20.85
C LYS A 72 -6.92 13.86 21.30
N ALA A 73 -6.23 13.11 20.44
CA ALA A 73 -5.89 11.73 20.65
C ALA A 73 -4.40 11.45 20.33
N PRO A 74 -3.75 10.52 21.05
CA PRO A 74 -2.45 10.00 20.65
C PRO A 74 -2.61 9.21 19.36
N VAL A 75 -1.59 9.22 18.48
CA VAL A 75 -1.62 8.50 17.21
C VAL A 75 -0.28 7.81 16.94
N ALA A 76 -0.32 6.55 16.50
CA ALA A 76 0.89 5.92 15.97
C ALA A 76 1.16 6.39 14.55
N VAL A 77 2.44 6.54 14.21
CA VAL A 77 2.91 7.04 12.91
C VAL A 77 4.05 6.18 12.37
N GLY A 78 4.44 6.42 11.12
CA GLY A 78 5.52 5.71 10.45
C GLY A 78 6.84 5.73 11.20
N SER A 79 7.50 4.59 11.27
CA SER A 79 8.73 4.33 12.05
C SER A 79 9.97 5.02 11.52
N GLN A 80 9.93 5.61 10.33
CA GLN A 80 11.07 6.18 9.58
C GLN A 80 12.13 5.15 9.16
N ARG A 81 11.93 3.86 9.46
CA ARG A 81 12.84 2.78 9.04
C ARG A 81 12.71 2.46 7.56
N SER A 82 13.68 1.71 7.04
CA SER A 82 13.64 1.15 5.69
C SER A 82 13.84 -0.35 5.74
N LEU A 83 13.24 -1.03 4.78
CA LEU A 83 13.43 -2.45 4.52
C LEU A 83 13.88 -2.61 3.06
N ALA A 84 14.87 -3.46 2.81
CA ALA A 84 15.32 -3.77 1.45
C ALA A 84 15.35 -5.28 1.24
N TYR A 85 14.85 -5.73 0.08
CA TYR A 85 14.83 -7.13 -0.32
C TYR A 85 14.64 -7.24 -1.85
N GLY A 86 15.36 -8.15 -2.50
CA GLY A 86 15.18 -8.44 -3.93
C GLY A 86 15.29 -7.21 -4.85
N GLY A 87 16.16 -6.25 -4.54
CA GLY A 87 16.29 -5.01 -5.30
C GLY A 87 15.23 -3.93 -4.95
N HIS A 88 14.22 -4.27 -4.18
CA HIS A 88 13.21 -3.32 -3.70
C HIS A 88 13.63 -2.67 -2.38
N ARG A 89 13.22 -1.41 -2.19
CA ARG A 89 13.39 -0.67 -0.93
C ARG A 89 12.09 0.00 -0.53
N TRP A 90 11.60 -0.34 0.65
CA TRP A 90 10.45 0.33 1.27
C TRP A 90 10.93 1.28 2.36
N THR A 91 10.28 2.41 2.50
CA THR A 91 10.56 3.39 3.56
C THR A 91 9.25 3.67 4.29
N PHE A 92 9.25 3.42 5.58
CA PHE A 92 8.06 3.43 6.43
C PHE A 92 7.83 4.81 7.05
N LYS A 93 7.29 5.72 6.24
CA LYS A 93 7.02 7.11 6.64
C LYS A 93 5.55 7.42 6.48
N THR A 94 4.96 8.08 7.47
CA THR A 94 3.66 8.70 7.29
C THR A 94 3.82 9.85 6.28
N PRO A 95 3.09 9.82 5.15
CA PRO A 95 3.20 10.88 4.16
C PRO A 95 2.66 12.19 4.72
N ARG A 96 3.42 13.25 4.54
CA ARG A 96 3.01 14.61 4.94
C ARG A 96 2.33 15.30 3.78
N GLY A 97 1.36 16.14 4.07
CA GLY A 97 0.60 16.87 3.06
C GLY A 97 -0.80 17.22 3.51
N ILE A 98 -1.56 17.79 2.60
CA ILE A 98 -2.99 18.02 2.74
C ILE A 98 -3.68 16.87 2.00
N ASN A 99 -4.39 16.05 2.72
CA ASN A 99 -5.11 14.89 2.23
C ASN A 99 -6.61 15.11 2.41
N THR A 100 -7.40 14.18 1.92
CA THR A 100 -8.86 14.16 2.06
C THR A 100 -9.30 12.76 2.41
N VAL A 101 -10.30 12.61 3.26
CA VAL A 101 -10.93 11.32 3.51
C VAL A 101 -11.67 10.88 2.24
N LEU A 102 -11.21 9.80 1.60
CA LEU A 102 -11.75 9.29 0.34
C LEU A 102 -12.84 8.25 0.55
N SER A 103 -12.69 7.41 1.56
CA SER A 103 -13.70 6.40 1.94
C SER A 103 -13.60 6.07 3.42
N LYS A 104 -14.68 5.46 3.93
CA LYS A 104 -14.78 4.93 5.29
C LYS A 104 -15.17 3.45 5.17
N GLU A 105 -14.58 2.61 5.99
CA GLU A 105 -14.81 1.17 5.97
C GLU A 105 -15.03 0.66 7.40
N GLU A 106 -15.99 -0.24 7.53
CA GLU A 106 -16.24 -1.03 8.73
C GLU A 106 -15.66 -2.42 8.53
N HIS A 107 -15.11 -3.00 9.58
CA HIS A 107 -14.43 -4.31 9.57
C HIS A 107 -13.47 -4.45 8.37
N PRO A 108 -12.53 -3.50 8.18
CA PRO A 108 -11.67 -3.47 7.01
C PRO A 108 -10.77 -4.69 6.95
N VAL A 109 -10.69 -5.29 5.78
CA VAL A 109 -9.77 -6.39 5.52
C VAL A 109 -8.43 -5.83 5.06
N TRP A 110 -7.36 -6.25 5.71
CA TRP A 110 -6.02 -5.88 5.29
C TRP A 110 -5.49 -6.83 4.22
N VAL A 111 -5.00 -6.27 3.12
CA VAL A 111 -4.23 -7.00 2.10
C VAL A 111 -2.76 -6.62 2.29
N PRO A 112 -1.95 -7.44 2.98
CA PRO A 112 -0.58 -7.09 3.31
C PRO A 112 0.26 -6.90 2.04
N PRO A 113 1.01 -5.77 1.93
CA PRO A 113 2.01 -5.59 0.89
C PRO A 113 3.19 -6.55 1.05
N ASP A 114 4.01 -6.69 0.02
CA ASP A 114 5.15 -7.62 0.00
C ASP A 114 6.14 -7.41 1.14
N TRP A 115 6.37 -6.16 1.56
CA TRP A 115 7.26 -5.86 2.68
C TRP A 115 6.86 -6.56 3.97
N HIS A 116 5.57 -6.81 4.20
CA HIS A 116 5.09 -7.53 5.39
C HIS A 116 5.68 -8.93 5.47
N PHE A 117 5.57 -9.69 4.40
CA PHE A 117 6.08 -11.06 4.34
C PHE A 117 7.61 -11.09 4.47
N VAL A 118 8.30 -10.13 3.85
CA VAL A 118 9.75 -9.98 3.98
C VAL A 118 10.16 -9.67 5.42
N GLU A 119 9.43 -8.76 6.10
CA GLU A 119 9.73 -8.39 7.49
C GLU A 119 9.49 -9.58 8.43
N VAL A 120 8.33 -10.25 8.31
CA VAL A 120 8.00 -11.42 9.14
C VAL A 120 8.97 -12.57 8.89
N ALA A 121 9.30 -12.88 7.63
CA ALA A 121 10.24 -13.94 7.32
C ALA A 121 11.64 -13.64 7.90
N ARG A 122 12.09 -12.40 7.83
CA ARG A 122 13.35 -11.98 8.43
C ARG A 122 13.35 -12.11 9.95
N GLN A 123 12.27 -11.67 10.61
CA GLN A 123 12.12 -11.79 12.07
C GLN A 123 12.12 -13.24 12.55
N ARG A 124 11.45 -14.12 11.81
CA ARG A 124 11.30 -15.55 12.13
C ARG A 124 12.39 -16.42 11.51
N ARG A 125 13.34 -15.84 10.77
CA ARG A 125 14.43 -16.56 10.05
C ARG A 125 13.90 -17.61 9.08
N LEU A 126 12.85 -17.27 8.32
CA LEU A 126 12.24 -18.14 7.32
C LEU A 126 12.81 -17.88 5.93
N SER A 127 12.85 -18.92 5.10
CA SER A 127 13.00 -18.76 3.65
C SER A 127 11.70 -18.20 3.05
N ILE A 128 11.77 -17.55 1.88
CA ILE A 128 10.59 -17.01 1.21
C ILE A 128 10.45 -17.65 -0.17
N VAL A 129 9.24 -18.11 -0.47
CA VAL A 129 8.83 -18.57 -1.80
C VAL A 129 7.64 -17.71 -2.25
N TRP A 130 7.82 -16.97 -3.34
CA TRP A 130 6.76 -16.18 -3.98
C TRP A 130 5.99 -17.09 -4.93
N LEU A 131 4.69 -17.20 -4.73
CA LEU A 131 3.81 -18.00 -5.57
C LEU A 131 3.30 -17.17 -6.75
N HIS A 132 3.33 -17.75 -7.95
CA HIS A 132 2.88 -17.10 -9.18
C HIS A 132 2.11 -18.08 -10.05
N GLY A 133 0.89 -17.72 -10.45
CA GLY A 133 0.06 -18.61 -11.26
C GLY A 133 -0.21 -19.96 -10.57
N ASP A 134 -0.69 -20.93 -11.31
CA ASP A 134 -0.86 -22.28 -10.79
C ASP A 134 0.52 -22.92 -10.57
N THR A 135 0.79 -23.30 -9.34
CA THR A 135 2.13 -23.73 -8.90
C THR A 135 2.02 -24.83 -7.88
N THR A 136 2.90 -25.84 -7.99
CA THR A 136 3.08 -26.89 -6.99
C THR A 136 4.51 -26.87 -6.48
N VAL A 137 4.70 -26.74 -5.17
CA VAL A 137 6.00 -26.76 -4.51
C VAL A 137 6.05 -27.99 -3.60
N GLY A 138 6.83 -29.02 -4.01
CA GLY A 138 7.06 -30.21 -3.20
C GLY A 138 7.90 -29.92 -1.96
N LEU A 139 7.56 -30.55 -0.84
CA LEU A 139 8.26 -30.44 0.43
C LEU A 139 9.00 -31.72 0.77
N SER A 140 10.04 -31.63 1.60
CA SER A 140 10.89 -32.77 1.97
C SER A 140 10.17 -33.89 2.73
N ASN A 141 9.01 -33.61 3.31
CA ASN A 141 8.17 -34.56 4.03
C ASN A 141 7.12 -35.27 3.16
N GLY A 142 7.18 -35.11 1.83
CA GLY A 142 6.26 -35.70 0.88
C GLY A 142 4.92 -34.98 0.71
N SER A 143 4.71 -33.84 1.40
CA SER A 143 3.59 -32.95 1.13
C SER A 143 3.94 -31.91 0.05
N SER A 144 2.93 -31.20 -0.44
CA SER A 144 3.11 -30.11 -1.41
C SER A 144 2.28 -28.90 -1.04
N VAL A 145 2.85 -27.70 -1.21
CA VAL A 145 2.07 -26.46 -1.23
C VAL A 145 1.63 -26.22 -2.68
N VAL A 146 0.32 -26.20 -2.89
CA VAL A 146 -0.29 -26.06 -4.21
C VAL A 146 -1.04 -24.74 -4.25
N MET A 147 -0.87 -23.99 -5.33
CA MET A 147 -1.72 -22.85 -5.65
C MET A 147 -2.47 -23.12 -6.95
N HIS A 148 -3.79 -23.04 -6.90
CA HIS A 148 -4.69 -23.15 -8.02
C HIS A 148 -5.81 -22.11 -7.89
N ASP A 149 -6.13 -21.43 -8.98
CA ASP A 149 -7.12 -20.34 -9.00
C ASP A 149 -6.93 -19.33 -7.84
N LEU A 150 -5.68 -18.91 -7.61
CA LEU A 150 -5.25 -18.01 -6.54
C LEU A 150 -5.45 -18.54 -5.11
N ARG A 151 -5.94 -19.77 -4.93
CA ARG A 151 -6.05 -20.42 -3.61
C ARG A 151 -4.82 -21.25 -3.31
N VAL A 152 -4.31 -21.09 -2.10
CA VAL A 152 -3.15 -21.86 -1.64
C VAL A 152 -3.61 -22.94 -0.65
N GLN A 153 -3.17 -24.15 -0.90
CA GLN A 153 -3.54 -25.36 -0.14
C GLN A 153 -2.30 -26.16 0.21
N LEU A 154 -2.38 -26.95 1.28
CA LEU A 154 -1.39 -27.97 1.60
C LEU A 154 -1.98 -29.35 1.26
N GLU A 155 -1.31 -30.08 0.39
CA GLU A 155 -1.63 -31.47 0.06
C GLU A 155 -0.69 -32.43 0.78
N THR A 156 -1.25 -33.43 1.45
CA THR A 156 -0.49 -34.45 2.18
C THR A 156 -1.19 -35.79 2.11
N GLY A 157 -0.58 -36.76 1.46
CA GLY A 157 -1.10 -38.14 1.42
C GLY A 157 -2.54 -38.26 0.89
N GLY A 158 -2.91 -37.42 -0.10
CA GLY A 158 -4.27 -37.38 -0.68
C GLY A 158 -5.26 -36.51 0.10
N SER A 159 -4.87 -35.93 1.23
CA SER A 159 -5.66 -34.92 1.96
C SER A 159 -5.30 -33.52 1.55
N VAL A 160 -6.30 -32.62 1.46
CA VAL A 160 -6.14 -31.21 1.12
C VAL A 160 -6.57 -30.36 2.31
N ARG A 161 -5.74 -29.41 2.68
CA ARG A 161 -6.02 -28.41 3.73
C ARG A 161 -5.88 -26.99 3.18
N ASP A 162 -6.93 -26.20 3.30
CA ASP A 162 -6.90 -24.79 2.97
C ASP A 162 -6.13 -23.98 4.01
N PHE A 163 -5.46 -22.93 3.55
CA PHE A 163 -4.93 -21.88 4.40
C PHE A 163 -5.94 -20.72 4.50
N GLY A 164 -6.08 -20.17 5.70
CA GLY A 164 -6.85 -18.94 5.93
C GLY A 164 -6.08 -17.67 5.51
N GLY A 165 -6.64 -16.53 5.85
CA GLY A 165 -6.01 -15.23 5.66
C GLY A 165 -4.96 -14.95 6.75
N SER A 166 -3.79 -15.55 6.62
CA SER A 166 -2.63 -15.36 7.50
C SER A 166 -1.34 -15.73 6.77
N GLU A 167 -0.19 -15.56 7.43
CA GLU A 167 1.08 -16.02 6.87
C GLU A 167 1.08 -17.54 6.71
N ILE A 168 1.37 -17.99 5.49
CA ILE A 168 1.50 -19.42 5.18
C ILE A 168 2.94 -19.85 5.44
N VAL A 169 3.17 -20.54 6.54
CA VAL A 169 4.50 -21.05 6.91
C VAL A 169 4.46 -22.56 7.01
N VAL A 170 5.29 -23.23 6.20
CA VAL A 170 5.45 -24.69 6.21
C VAL A 170 6.93 -25.03 6.18
N ASN A 171 7.38 -25.89 7.09
CA ASN A 171 8.76 -26.38 7.16
C ASN A 171 9.83 -25.27 7.08
N GLY A 172 9.65 -24.18 7.83
CA GLY A 172 10.61 -23.06 7.86
C GLY A 172 10.60 -22.16 6.63
N THR A 173 9.64 -22.34 5.74
CA THR A 173 9.45 -21.55 4.52
C THR A 173 8.13 -20.79 4.58
N MET A 174 8.19 -19.49 4.29
CA MET A 174 7.01 -18.64 4.08
C MET A 174 6.64 -18.67 2.62
N PHE A 175 5.41 -19.05 2.33
CA PHE A 175 4.82 -19.02 1.00
C PHE A 175 3.96 -17.77 0.86
N VAL A 176 4.29 -16.92 -0.12
CA VAL A 176 3.62 -15.63 -0.30
C VAL A 176 2.68 -15.72 -1.49
N PRO A 177 1.35 -15.66 -1.26
CA PRO A 177 0.38 -15.63 -2.34
C PRO A 177 0.45 -14.31 -3.12
N PRO A 178 0.06 -14.26 -4.40
CA PRO A 178 -0.03 -13.02 -5.15
C PRO A 178 -1.13 -12.11 -4.61
N VAL A 179 -1.04 -10.82 -4.96
CA VAL A 179 -2.14 -9.87 -4.72
C VAL A 179 -3.40 -10.38 -5.45
N GLY A 180 -4.54 -10.34 -4.75
CA GLY A 180 -5.81 -10.91 -5.26
C GLY A 180 -6.14 -12.30 -4.71
N SER A 181 -5.16 -13.02 -4.17
CA SER A 181 -5.42 -14.29 -3.48
C SER A 181 -6.30 -14.09 -2.23
N PRO A 182 -7.31 -14.95 -2.02
CA PRO A 182 -8.08 -14.93 -0.78
C PRO A 182 -7.22 -15.21 0.46
N ASN A 183 -6.12 -15.98 0.31
CA ASN A 183 -5.18 -16.26 1.39
C ASN A 183 -4.32 -15.04 1.78
N ARG A 184 -4.39 -13.93 1.01
CA ARG A 184 -3.72 -12.66 1.31
C ARG A 184 -4.68 -11.62 1.89
N ARG A 185 -5.77 -12.05 2.52
CA ARG A 185 -6.79 -11.20 3.13
C ARG A 185 -6.83 -11.45 4.63
N PHE A 186 -6.27 -10.51 5.41
CA PHE A 186 -6.11 -10.63 6.86
C PHE A 186 -7.18 -9.79 7.55
N GLU A 187 -8.00 -10.43 8.36
CA GLU A 187 -9.06 -9.77 9.14
C GLU A 187 -8.52 -9.29 10.49
N GLY A 188 -9.17 -8.28 11.08
CA GLY A 188 -8.86 -7.77 12.43
C GLY A 188 -7.58 -6.96 12.57
N GLN A 189 -6.73 -6.86 11.52
CA GLN A 189 -5.44 -6.16 11.60
C GLN A 189 -5.55 -4.64 11.61
N LEU A 190 -6.67 -4.11 11.14
CA LEU A 190 -6.91 -2.67 11.01
C LEU A 190 -7.93 -2.14 12.03
N GLY A 191 -8.35 -2.98 13.01
CA GLY A 191 -9.41 -2.65 13.96
C GLY A 191 -10.80 -2.63 13.29
N GLU A 192 -11.76 -2.02 13.97
CA GLU A 192 -13.17 -2.00 13.53
C GLU A 192 -13.42 -1.03 12.36
N TYR A 193 -12.63 0.05 12.28
CA TYR A 193 -12.85 1.13 11.32
C TYR A 193 -11.58 1.52 10.58
N ARG A 194 -11.76 2.04 9.35
CA ARG A 194 -10.72 2.70 8.59
C ARG A 194 -11.25 3.90 7.82
N LEU A 195 -10.51 5.02 7.87
CA LEU A 195 -10.65 6.17 6.98
C LEU A 195 -9.48 6.13 5.98
N LEU A 196 -9.77 5.97 4.70
CA LEU A 196 -8.76 5.92 3.64
C LEU A 196 -8.44 7.33 3.13
N LEU A 197 -7.15 7.64 2.98
CA LEU A 197 -6.66 8.95 2.50
C LEU A 197 -6.03 8.88 1.11
N GLY A 198 -5.91 7.69 0.53
CA GLY A 198 -5.27 7.43 -0.76
C GLY A 198 -3.96 6.67 -0.62
N ASP A 199 -3.51 6.08 -1.75
CA ASP A 199 -2.24 5.33 -1.87
C ASP A 199 -2.02 4.27 -0.78
N GLY A 200 -3.10 3.65 -0.31
CA GLY A 200 -3.07 2.67 0.77
C GLY A 200 -2.83 3.24 2.17
N VAL A 201 -2.75 4.57 2.30
CA VAL A 201 -2.58 5.25 3.58
C VAL A 201 -3.94 5.56 4.20
N GLY A 202 -4.07 5.32 5.49
CA GLY A 202 -5.30 5.59 6.22
C GLY A 202 -5.10 5.79 7.72
N ILE A 203 -6.19 6.17 8.36
CA ILE A 203 -6.34 6.19 9.81
C ILE A 203 -7.18 4.97 10.16
N HIS A 204 -6.70 4.10 11.06
CA HIS A 204 -7.37 2.84 11.39
C HIS A 204 -7.06 2.41 12.83
N GLY A 205 -7.73 1.38 13.33
CA GLY A 205 -7.48 0.77 14.62
C GLY A 205 -6.27 -0.17 14.61
N THR A 206 -6.09 -0.91 15.69
CA THR A 206 -4.97 -1.84 15.83
C THR A 206 -5.25 -2.89 16.92
N PRO A 207 -4.88 -4.15 16.71
CA PRO A 207 -4.90 -5.16 17.78
C PRO A 207 -3.79 -4.91 18.82
N ASP A 208 -2.77 -4.09 18.51
CA ASP A 208 -1.72 -3.68 19.46
C ASP A 208 -1.92 -2.23 19.92
N ALA A 209 -2.78 -2.04 20.92
CA ALA A 209 -3.09 -0.73 21.50
C ALA A 209 -1.84 0.00 22.03
N ARG A 210 -0.80 -0.75 22.47
CA ARG A 210 0.46 -0.16 22.95
C ARG A 210 1.27 0.53 21.87
N SER A 211 0.96 0.27 20.58
CA SER A 211 1.61 0.95 19.46
C SER A 211 1.17 2.41 19.31
N VAL A 212 0.00 2.78 19.86
CA VAL A 212 -0.55 4.14 19.74
C VAL A 212 0.32 5.14 20.50
N GLY A 213 0.57 6.30 19.91
CA GLY A 213 1.50 7.31 20.44
C GLY A 213 2.98 7.07 20.09
N HIS A 214 3.29 6.01 19.34
CA HIS A 214 4.66 5.66 18.97
C HIS A 214 4.91 5.76 17.44
N ALA A 215 6.18 5.90 17.06
CA ALA A 215 6.60 5.88 15.65
C ALA A 215 7.00 4.45 15.24
N VAL A 216 6.02 3.61 14.99
CA VAL A 216 6.21 2.16 14.78
C VAL A 216 5.51 1.62 13.54
N THR A 217 4.66 2.39 12.87
CA THR A 217 3.89 1.90 11.72
C THR A 217 4.71 1.93 10.43
N HIS A 218 4.13 1.39 9.38
CA HIS A 218 4.70 1.38 8.03
C HIS A 218 4.22 2.56 7.18
N GLY A 219 3.47 3.51 7.77
CA GLY A 219 2.99 4.72 7.10
C GLY A 219 1.60 5.15 7.52
N CYS A 220 0.70 4.21 7.77
CA CYS A 220 -0.64 4.48 8.28
C CYS A 220 -0.61 5.06 9.70
N MET A 221 -1.72 5.68 10.10
CA MET A 221 -1.93 6.22 11.43
C MET A 221 -2.85 5.30 12.22
N ARG A 222 -2.45 4.94 13.47
CA ARG A 222 -3.27 4.08 14.34
C ARG A 222 -3.80 4.88 15.52
N LEU A 223 -5.08 4.70 15.82
CA LEU A 223 -5.75 5.23 17.00
C LEU A 223 -6.16 4.09 17.94
N HIS A 224 -6.46 4.44 19.19
CA HIS A 224 -7.24 3.58 20.06
C HIS A 224 -8.67 3.45 19.55
N ASP A 225 -9.33 2.35 19.88
CA ASP A 225 -10.65 2.03 19.32
C ASP A 225 -11.72 3.08 19.65
N ASP A 226 -11.74 3.61 20.88
CA ASP A 226 -12.69 4.66 21.28
C ASP A 226 -12.50 5.97 20.49
N ASP A 227 -11.23 6.40 20.36
CA ASP A 227 -10.87 7.60 19.59
C ASP A 227 -11.20 7.41 18.10
N LEU A 228 -10.95 6.22 17.57
CA LEU A 228 -11.22 5.89 16.19
C LEU A 228 -12.73 5.84 15.90
N ALA A 229 -13.51 5.23 16.79
CA ALA A 229 -14.97 5.19 16.66
C ALA A 229 -15.53 6.60 16.62
N TRP A 230 -15.08 7.47 17.53
CA TRP A 230 -15.48 8.87 17.53
C TRP A 230 -15.10 9.57 16.22
N VAL A 231 -13.87 9.40 15.73
CA VAL A 231 -13.41 9.96 14.44
C VAL A 231 -14.24 9.40 13.28
N TYR A 232 -14.54 8.10 13.30
CA TYR A 232 -15.35 7.48 12.28
C TYR A 232 -16.75 8.09 12.21
N ASP A 233 -17.39 8.31 13.34
CA ASP A 233 -18.75 8.84 13.40
C ASP A 233 -18.83 10.33 12.98
N HIS A 234 -17.84 11.13 13.34
CA HIS A 234 -17.90 12.59 13.19
C HIS A 234 -17.20 13.12 11.94
N ILE A 235 -16.29 12.36 11.33
CA ILE A 235 -15.54 12.78 10.15
C ILE A 235 -16.18 12.20 8.89
N SER A 236 -16.62 13.08 7.99
CA SER A 236 -17.25 12.71 6.72
C SER A 236 -16.22 12.51 5.61
N ILE A 237 -16.58 11.74 4.58
CA ILE A 237 -15.87 11.71 3.30
C ILE A 237 -15.77 13.15 2.76
N GLY A 238 -14.61 13.52 2.23
CA GLY A 238 -14.32 14.89 1.79
C GLY A 238 -13.67 15.77 2.86
N THR A 239 -13.66 15.38 4.14
CA THR A 239 -12.98 16.14 5.21
C THR A 239 -11.48 16.20 4.96
N ARG A 240 -10.89 17.39 5.10
CA ARG A 240 -9.44 17.61 4.95
C ARG A 240 -8.67 17.04 6.13
N VAL A 241 -7.52 16.46 5.82
CA VAL A 241 -6.56 15.88 6.78
C VAL A 241 -5.19 16.49 6.54
N TYR A 242 -4.73 17.27 7.48
CA TYR A 242 -3.44 17.98 7.45
C TYR A 242 -2.39 17.17 8.21
N ILE A 243 -1.38 16.65 7.53
CA ILE A 243 -0.31 15.80 8.12
C ILE A 243 1.04 16.52 7.99
N TYR A 244 1.72 16.86 9.09
CA TYR A 244 3.00 17.58 9.11
C TYR A 244 4.02 17.03 10.12
#